data_fe28ed14fa94093e33de0718269759c2
#
_entry.id   fe28ed14fa94093e33de0718269759c2
#
_cell.length_a   1.000
_cell.length_b   1.000
_cell.length_c   1.000
_cell.angle_alpha   90.00
_cell.angle_beta   90.00
_cell.angle_gamma   90.00
#
_symmetry.space_group_name_H-M   'P 1'
#
loop_
_entity.id
_entity.type
_entity.pdbx_description
1 polymer ?
#
loop_
_entity_poly.entity_id
_entity_poly.type
_entity_poly.pdbx_seq_one_letter_code
_entity_poly.pdbx_strand_id
1 'polypeptide(L)'
;MDFTCAPAARKPSVVALGSCTGAVLRLQQLLLLPRMADFDALLHRLGPWLGAFDFPFGLPRAFVQAQQLGDTAAGVIAEVHRRCATRMDFRALIDSFGNTQPAGQRLLHRATDVAMLGVRSTSPLQTRYVPVGFMYYEGFSRLVKAGVHLPALVDGDAQRVAIEGYPGLLAHQLIARRSYKNDNSAERLMARKDIVEALEQGRTPLGLRLKLSPAQAGELVADAQGDKLDAVLCLMQAAWAQTQPRLAQPATVDAVEGWITGAGSAADLRWVDACSMPPRRLIRI
;
A
#
# COMPACT_ATOMS: atom_id res chain seq x y z
N MET A 1 4.55 -1.67 -4.12
CA MET A 1 5.72 -0.89 -3.66
C MET A 1 5.73 -0.83 -2.16
N ASP A 2 6.83 -1.22 -1.54
CA ASP A 2 7.13 -0.91 -0.14
C ASP A 2 7.75 0.49 -0.07
N PHE A 3 7.18 1.38 0.75
CA PHE A 3 7.54 2.79 0.77
C PHE A 3 8.12 3.21 2.11
N THR A 4 9.22 3.95 2.08
CA THR A 4 9.71 4.66 3.27
C THR A 4 9.70 6.17 3.06
N CYS A 5 9.27 6.92 4.07
CA CYS A 5 9.22 8.39 4.03
C CYS A 5 10.60 9.07 4.10
N ALA A 6 11.68 8.29 4.28
CA ALA A 6 13.05 8.78 4.34
C ALA A 6 14.01 7.75 3.70
N PRO A 7 13.90 7.52 2.38
CA PRO A 7 14.73 6.54 1.71
C PRO A 7 16.22 6.91 1.77
N ALA A 8 17.06 5.90 1.92
CA ALA A 8 18.52 6.00 1.95
C ALA A 8 19.13 4.75 1.33
N ALA A 9 20.44 4.78 1.00
CA ALA A 9 21.12 3.62 0.40
C ALA A 9 20.98 2.34 1.24
N ARG A 10 21.00 2.46 2.57
CA ARG A 10 20.85 1.32 3.50
C ARG A 10 19.38 0.92 3.78
N LYS A 11 18.42 1.79 3.45
CA LYS A 11 16.98 1.56 3.61
C LYS A 11 16.25 2.26 2.46
N PRO A 12 16.32 1.72 1.24
CA PRO A 12 15.60 2.26 0.09
C PRO A 12 14.10 1.95 0.19
N SER A 13 13.27 2.67 -0.54
CA SER A 13 11.96 2.14 -0.93
C SER A 13 12.15 1.05 -1.97
N VAL A 14 11.29 0.03 -1.97
CA VAL A 14 11.40 -1.11 -2.87
C VAL A 14 10.20 -1.20 -3.80
N VAL A 15 10.44 -1.39 -5.09
CA VAL A 15 9.40 -1.57 -6.10
C VAL A 15 9.54 -2.94 -6.73
N ALA A 16 8.49 -3.73 -6.70
CA ALA A 16 8.38 -4.96 -7.47
C ALA A 16 7.65 -4.67 -8.78
N LEU A 17 8.30 -4.96 -9.90
CA LEU A 17 7.73 -4.84 -11.24
C LEU A 17 7.37 -6.21 -11.78
N GLY A 18 6.22 -6.31 -12.42
CA GLY A 18 5.77 -7.59 -12.95
C GLY A 18 4.70 -7.46 -14.01
N SER A 19 4.38 -8.58 -14.63
CA SER A 19 3.28 -8.71 -15.59
C SER A 19 2.47 -9.95 -15.28
N CYS A 20 1.16 -9.85 -15.45
CA CYS A 20 0.24 -10.95 -15.21
C CYS A 20 -0.32 -11.46 -16.55
N THR A 21 -0.46 -12.75 -16.72
CA THR A 21 -1.13 -13.39 -17.86
C THR A 21 -2.04 -14.46 -17.31
N GLY A 22 -3.34 -14.30 -17.49
CA GLY A 22 -4.32 -15.12 -16.78
C GLY A 22 -4.12 -15.04 -15.27
N ALA A 23 -4.03 -16.18 -14.60
CA ALA A 23 -3.80 -16.27 -13.15
C ALA A 23 -2.31 -16.29 -12.74
N VAL A 24 -1.37 -16.04 -13.67
CA VAL A 24 0.08 -16.10 -13.40
C VAL A 24 0.69 -14.71 -13.44
N LEU A 25 1.12 -14.23 -12.30
CA LEU A 25 1.92 -13.00 -12.15
C LEU A 25 3.41 -13.37 -12.17
N ARG A 26 4.17 -12.81 -13.10
CA ARG A 26 5.62 -12.99 -13.19
C ARG A 26 6.31 -11.77 -12.59
N LEU A 27 7.16 -11.97 -11.59
CA LEU A 27 8.10 -10.96 -11.14
C LEU A 27 9.17 -10.75 -12.21
N GLN A 28 9.31 -9.51 -12.68
CA GLN A 28 10.32 -9.14 -13.67
C GLN A 28 11.54 -8.53 -13.02
N GLN A 29 11.34 -7.59 -12.10
CA GLN A 29 12.43 -6.85 -11.49
C GLN A 29 12.06 -6.35 -10.09
N LEU A 30 13.07 -6.22 -9.23
CA LEU A 30 13.04 -5.43 -8.01
C LEU A 30 13.89 -4.17 -8.21
N LEU A 31 13.31 -3.00 -7.97
CA LEU A 31 14.02 -1.73 -8.01
C LEU A 31 14.20 -1.21 -6.58
N LEU A 32 15.40 -0.73 -6.29
CA LEU A 32 15.71 -0.05 -5.04
C LEU A 32 15.75 1.45 -5.30
N LEU A 33 14.96 2.21 -4.58
CA LEU A 33 14.85 3.67 -4.69
C LEU A 33 15.46 4.32 -3.44
N PRO A 34 16.77 4.62 -3.45
CA PRO A 34 17.47 5.15 -2.28
C PRO A 34 17.22 6.64 -2.05
N ARG A 35 16.55 7.34 -2.95
CA ARG A 35 16.24 8.77 -2.85
C ARG A 35 14.79 9.03 -3.18
N MET A 36 14.22 10.07 -2.58
CA MET A 36 12.85 10.49 -2.88
C MET A 36 12.69 10.93 -4.35
N ALA A 37 13.73 11.50 -4.94
CA ALA A 37 13.74 11.86 -6.37
C ALA A 37 13.61 10.62 -7.29
N ASP A 38 14.07 9.45 -6.86
CA ASP A 38 13.90 8.22 -7.62
C ASP A 38 12.43 7.76 -7.60
N PHE A 39 11.73 8.00 -6.49
CA PHE A 39 10.28 7.80 -6.41
C PHE A 39 9.52 8.79 -7.29
N ASP A 40 9.89 10.08 -7.27
CA ASP A 40 9.29 11.08 -8.14
C ASP A 40 9.48 10.68 -9.62
N ALA A 41 10.67 10.26 -10.01
CA ALA A 41 10.96 9.77 -11.38
C ALA A 41 10.12 8.51 -11.73
N LEU A 42 9.91 7.59 -10.80
CA LEU A 42 9.05 6.43 -11.01
C LEU A 42 7.61 6.85 -11.34
N LEU A 43 7.04 7.82 -10.60
CA LEU A 43 5.67 8.29 -10.80
C LEU A 43 5.46 8.96 -12.17
N HIS A 44 6.52 9.51 -12.76
CA HIS A 44 6.47 10.14 -14.09
C HIS A 44 6.74 9.16 -15.25
N ARG A 45 6.97 7.87 -14.97
CA ARG A 45 7.08 6.87 -16.04
C ARG A 45 5.79 6.82 -16.83
N LEU A 46 5.95 6.73 -18.17
CA LEU A 46 4.81 6.62 -19.08
C LEU A 46 4.01 5.34 -18.77
N GLY A 47 2.68 5.47 -18.79
CA GLY A 47 1.76 4.34 -18.66
C GLY A 47 1.65 3.47 -19.91
N PRO A 48 0.78 2.45 -19.86
CA PRO A 48 -0.13 2.17 -18.76
C PRO A 48 0.54 1.41 -17.59
N TRP A 49 0.25 1.81 -16.36
CA TRP A 49 0.61 1.04 -15.16
C TRP A 49 -0.43 1.16 -14.05
N LEU A 50 -0.54 0.11 -13.23
CA LEU A 50 -1.29 0.08 -11.98
C LEU A 50 -0.32 -0.28 -10.84
N GLY A 51 -0.17 0.59 -9.85
CA GLY A 51 0.69 0.38 -8.69
C GLY A 51 -0.11 0.30 -7.39
N ALA A 52 0.22 -0.68 -6.53
CA ALA A 52 -0.21 -0.69 -5.14
C ALA A 52 0.94 -0.17 -4.26
N PHE A 53 0.63 0.80 -3.39
CA PHE A 53 1.60 1.51 -2.57
C PHE A 53 1.30 1.27 -1.09
N ASP A 54 2.28 0.82 -0.32
CA ASP A 54 2.16 0.54 1.12
C ASP A 54 2.30 1.83 1.93
N PHE A 55 1.33 2.71 1.79
CA PHE A 55 1.14 3.87 2.66
C PHE A 55 -0.31 4.39 2.55
N PRO A 56 -0.82 5.12 3.56
CA PRO A 56 -2.19 5.62 3.54
C PRO A 56 -2.44 6.64 2.44
N PHE A 57 -3.62 6.56 1.81
CA PHE A 57 -4.09 7.54 0.84
C PHE A 57 -5.05 8.57 1.45
N GLY A 58 -5.24 8.52 2.76
CA GLY A 58 -6.09 9.46 3.46
C GLY A 58 -5.87 9.48 4.96
N LEU A 59 -6.57 10.40 5.63
CA LEU A 59 -6.55 10.59 7.07
C LEU A 59 -7.92 10.32 7.67
N PRO A 60 -8.01 9.94 8.97
CA PRO A 60 -9.30 9.74 9.63
C PRO A 60 -10.18 11.00 9.52
N ARG A 61 -11.44 10.83 9.07
CA ARG A 61 -12.38 11.95 8.85
C ARG A 61 -12.54 12.82 10.08
N ALA A 62 -12.64 12.26 11.27
CA ALA A 62 -12.80 13.04 12.49
C ALA A 62 -11.59 13.93 12.76
N PHE A 63 -10.37 13.48 12.45
CA PHE A 63 -9.16 14.33 12.51
C PHE A 63 -9.22 15.45 11.48
N VAL A 64 -9.57 15.13 10.23
CA VAL A 64 -9.69 16.11 9.13
C VAL A 64 -10.69 17.21 9.47
N GLN A 65 -11.85 16.83 10.00
CA GLN A 65 -12.90 17.77 10.43
C GLN A 65 -12.46 18.63 11.62
N ALA A 66 -11.92 18.01 12.67
CA ALA A 66 -11.46 18.73 13.86
C ALA A 66 -10.34 19.73 13.53
N GLN A 67 -9.50 19.45 12.56
CA GLN A 67 -8.43 20.31 12.10
C GLN A 67 -8.82 21.21 10.91
N GLN A 68 -10.08 21.14 10.42
CA GLN A 68 -10.57 21.93 9.29
C GLN A 68 -9.64 21.85 8.06
N LEU A 69 -9.24 20.63 7.67
CA LEU A 69 -8.28 20.42 6.58
C LEU A 69 -8.93 20.36 5.19
N GLY A 70 -10.26 20.31 5.11
CA GLY A 70 -11.01 20.19 3.86
C GLY A 70 -11.86 18.93 3.78
N ASP A 71 -12.44 18.67 2.60
CA ASP A 71 -13.44 17.63 2.36
C ASP A 71 -13.09 16.69 1.21
N THR A 72 -11.95 16.91 0.54
CA THR A 72 -11.42 16.05 -0.52
C THR A 72 -9.98 15.65 -0.20
N ALA A 73 -9.55 14.46 -0.62
CA ALA A 73 -8.19 13.97 -0.35
C ALA A 73 -7.10 14.92 -0.87
N ALA A 74 -7.27 15.47 -2.08
CA ALA A 74 -6.34 16.44 -2.65
C ALA A 74 -6.32 17.75 -1.86
N GLY A 75 -7.48 18.26 -1.44
CA GLY A 75 -7.59 19.46 -0.62
C GLY A 75 -6.93 19.27 0.76
N VAL A 76 -7.19 18.14 1.40
CA VAL A 76 -6.61 17.80 2.70
C VAL A 76 -5.08 17.81 2.65
N ILE A 77 -4.46 17.11 1.68
CA ILE A 77 -3.00 17.05 1.60
C ILE A 77 -2.39 18.41 1.22
N ALA A 78 -3.07 19.19 0.39
CA ALA A 78 -2.64 20.54 0.06
C ALA A 78 -2.67 21.46 1.31
N GLU A 79 -3.73 21.39 2.10
CA GLU A 79 -3.88 22.17 3.33
C GLU A 79 -2.87 21.72 4.41
N VAL A 80 -2.61 20.40 4.53
CA VAL A 80 -1.54 19.89 5.39
C VAL A 80 -0.20 20.51 5.01
N HIS A 81 0.17 20.52 3.74
CA HIS A 81 1.46 21.10 3.29
C HIS A 81 1.48 22.63 3.37
N ARG A 82 0.34 23.29 3.30
CA ARG A 82 0.26 24.73 3.53
C ARG A 82 0.52 25.11 4.98
N ARG A 83 0.03 24.30 5.94
CA ARG A 83 0.22 24.54 7.40
C ARG A 83 1.53 23.97 7.94
N CYS A 84 2.00 22.89 7.36
CA CYS A 84 3.12 22.11 7.85
C CYS A 84 4.24 22.10 6.80
N ALA A 85 5.26 22.94 6.99
CA ALA A 85 6.41 23.00 6.08
C ALA A 85 7.27 21.73 6.15
N THR A 86 7.26 21.06 7.30
CA THR A 86 8.05 19.86 7.58
C THR A 86 7.18 18.72 8.14
N ARG A 87 7.70 17.50 8.08
CA ARG A 87 7.09 16.34 8.76
C ARG A 87 6.94 16.57 10.28
N MET A 88 7.81 17.34 10.88
CA MET A 88 7.75 17.64 12.31
C MET A 88 6.60 18.59 12.64
N ASP A 89 6.29 19.54 11.77
CA ASP A 89 5.11 20.40 11.92
C ASP A 89 3.82 19.56 11.79
N PHE A 90 3.81 18.60 10.85
CA PHE A 90 2.68 17.66 10.73
C PHE A 90 2.53 16.79 11.98
N ARG A 91 3.63 16.31 12.57
CA ARG A 91 3.59 15.62 13.88
C ARG A 91 3.02 16.54 14.96
N ALA A 92 3.45 17.80 15.03
CA ALA A 92 2.94 18.75 16.02
C ALA A 92 1.43 18.98 15.87
N LEU A 93 0.93 19.06 14.63
CA LEU A 93 -0.50 19.14 14.35
C LEU A 93 -1.26 17.91 14.86
N ILE A 94 -0.74 16.70 14.60
CA ILE A 94 -1.32 15.43 15.09
C ILE A 94 -1.28 15.37 16.62
N ASP A 95 -0.16 15.73 17.23
CA ASP A 95 0.00 15.70 18.69
C ASP A 95 -0.94 16.71 19.38
N SER A 96 -1.11 17.90 18.83
CA SER A 96 -2.07 18.91 19.31
C SER A 96 -3.49 18.34 19.33
N PHE A 97 -3.91 17.70 18.23
CA PHE A 97 -5.21 16.99 18.19
C PHE A 97 -5.27 15.86 19.23
N GLY A 98 -4.25 14.99 19.27
CA GLY A 98 -4.20 13.85 20.18
C GLY A 98 -4.28 14.25 21.65
N ASN A 99 -3.77 15.42 22.02
CA ASN A 99 -3.84 15.94 23.39
C ASN A 99 -5.26 16.40 23.80
N THR A 100 -6.15 16.64 22.83
CA THR A 100 -7.58 16.93 23.12
C THR A 100 -8.44 15.66 23.20
N GLN A 101 -7.89 14.50 22.87
CA GLN A 101 -8.63 13.24 22.85
C GLN A 101 -8.51 12.49 24.18
N PRO A 102 -9.52 11.68 24.54
CA PRO A 102 -9.42 10.79 25.70
C PRO A 102 -8.22 9.85 25.61
N ALA A 103 -7.76 9.36 26.74
CA ALA A 103 -6.70 8.35 26.81
C ALA A 103 -7.07 7.12 25.95
N GLY A 104 -6.12 6.64 25.13
CA GLY A 104 -6.35 5.51 24.20
C GLY A 104 -7.00 5.90 22.85
N GLN A 105 -7.50 7.14 22.67
CA GLN A 105 -8.15 7.59 21.45
C GLN A 105 -7.32 8.63 20.65
N ARG A 106 -6.05 8.80 20.99
CA ARG A 106 -5.17 9.78 20.35
C ARG A 106 -4.84 9.48 18.88
N LEU A 107 -4.84 8.21 18.51
CA LEU A 107 -4.54 7.73 17.16
C LEU A 107 -5.80 7.11 16.56
N LEU A 108 -6.64 7.94 15.96
CA LEU A 108 -7.84 7.49 15.29
C LEU A 108 -7.49 6.62 14.07
N HIS A 109 -8.34 5.64 13.80
CA HIS A 109 -8.26 4.80 12.61
C HIS A 109 -9.31 5.23 11.59
N ARG A 110 -9.00 5.03 10.32
CA ARG A 110 -9.98 5.12 9.23
C ARG A 110 -10.89 3.88 9.25
N ALA A 111 -12.03 3.96 8.59
CA ALA A 111 -12.92 2.82 8.43
C ALA A 111 -12.19 1.60 7.82
N THR A 112 -11.36 1.82 6.80
CA THR A 112 -10.58 0.78 6.13
C THR A 112 -9.55 0.12 7.04
N ASP A 113 -8.96 0.85 7.99
CA ASP A 113 -7.92 0.33 8.89
C ASP A 113 -8.43 -0.76 9.84
N VAL A 114 -9.74 -0.81 10.06
CA VAL A 114 -10.43 -1.77 10.97
C VAL A 114 -11.38 -2.71 10.23
N ALA A 115 -11.54 -2.53 8.91
CA ALA A 115 -12.45 -3.35 8.11
C ALA A 115 -11.91 -4.77 7.81
N MET A 116 -10.63 -5.01 8.05
CA MET A 116 -9.95 -6.26 7.72
C MET A 116 -10.14 -7.30 8.82
N LEU A 117 -10.60 -8.49 8.48
CA LEU A 117 -10.84 -9.55 9.44
C LEU A 117 -9.52 -10.05 10.05
N GLY A 118 -9.38 -9.96 11.38
CA GLY A 118 -8.21 -10.43 12.11
C GLY A 118 -6.94 -9.59 11.99
N VAL A 119 -6.97 -8.51 11.21
CA VAL A 119 -5.86 -7.57 10.99
C VAL A 119 -6.34 -6.15 11.22
N ARG A 120 -5.47 -5.34 11.79
CA ARG A 120 -5.69 -3.89 11.93
C ARG A 120 -4.45 -3.16 11.43
N SER A 121 -4.63 -2.23 10.49
CA SER A 121 -3.50 -1.43 10.04
C SER A 121 -3.13 -0.36 11.06
N THR A 122 -1.90 0.13 10.96
CA THR A 122 -1.44 1.25 11.80
C THR A 122 -2.18 2.53 11.39
N SER A 123 -2.65 3.31 12.38
CA SER A 123 -3.30 4.58 12.13
C SER A 123 -2.43 5.53 11.30
N PRO A 124 -3.00 6.24 10.30
CA PRO A 124 -2.30 7.31 9.57
C PRO A 124 -1.84 8.48 10.45
N LEU A 125 -2.29 8.55 11.69
CA LEU A 125 -1.82 9.54 12.67
C LEU A 125 -0.58 9.08 13.46
N GLN A 126 -0.09 7.85 13.24
CA GLN A 126 1.13 7.36 13.88
C GLN A 126 2.37 7.94 13.17
N THR A 127 3.19 8.68 13.94
CA THR A 127 4.40 9.36 13.42
C THR A 127 5.69 8.97 14.15
N ARG A 128 5.64 8.00 15.10
CA ARG A 128 6.80 7.66 15.93
C ARG A 128 7.39 6.30 15.53
N TYR A 129 7.00 5.22 16.14
CA TYR A 129 7.64 3.90 15.98
C TYR A 129 7.53 3.34 14.55
N VAL A 130 6.33 3.39 13.98
CA VAL A 130 6.07 3.10 12.56
C VAL A 130 5.48 4.38 11.97
N PRO A 131 6.26 5.17 11.23
CA PRO A 131 5.88 6.55 10.91
C PRO A 131 4.92 6.66 9.72
N VAL A 132 3.80 5.95 9.79
CA VAL A 132 2.78 5.86 8.74
C VAL A 132 2.24 7.24 8.36
N GLY A 133 2.07 8.15 9.35
CA GLY A 133 1.69 9.53 9.08
C GLY A 133 2.72 10.29 8.24
N PHE A 134 4.01 10.02 8.44
CA PHE A 134 5.05 10.61 7.57
C PHE A 134 5.06 9.97 6.18
N MET A 135 4.67 8.70 6.07
CA MET A 135 4.51 8.06 4.76
C MET A 135 3.35 8.69 3.98
N TYR A 136 2.22 8.99 4.64
CA TYR A 136 1.15 9.79 4.06
C TYR A 136 1.64 11.17 3.60
N TYR A 137 2.27 11.92 4.50
CA TYR A 137 2.77 13.28 4.23
C TYR A 137 3.68 13.32 2.99
N GLU A 138 4.64 12.41 2.89
CA GLU A 138 5.61 12.37 1.79
C GLU A 138 5.05 11.66 0.54
N GLY A 139 4.42 10.50 0.70
CA GLY A 139 4.02 9.63 -0.41
C GLY A 139 2.78 10.15 -1.13
N PHE A 140 1.70 10.43 -0.39
CA PHE A 140 0.44 10.83 -0.99
C PHE A 140 0.54 12.19 -1.70
N SER A 141 1.27 13.15 -1.12
CA SER A 141 1.50 14.44 -1.77
C SER A 141 2.19 14.32 -3.13
N ARG A 142 3.10 13.35 -3.28
CA ARG A 142 3.80 13.10 -4.54
C ARG A 142 2.92 12.44 -5.59
N LEU A 143 2.05 11.50 -5.19
CA LEU A 143 1.06 10.93 -6.11
C LEU A 143 0.16 12.01 -6.70
N VAL A 144 -0.37 12.89 -5.85
CA VAL A 144 -1.23 14.01 -6.27
C VAL A 144 -0.47 14.97 -7.19
N LYS A 145 0.74 15.39 -6.81
CA LYS A 145 1.58 16.31 -7.60
C LYS A 145 1.99 15.72 -8.96
N ALA A 146 2.21 14.41 -9.04
CA ALA A 146 2.54 13.73 -10.28
C ALA A 146 1.32 13.54 -11.21
N GLY A 147 0.12 13.90 -10.77
CA GLY A 147 -1.11 13.74 -11.55
C GLY A 147 -1.48 12.27 -11.80
N VAL A 148 -1.15 11.38 -10.87
CA VAL A 148 -1.54 9.97 -10.93
C VAL A 148 -3.03 9.86 -10.60
N HIS A 149 -3.76 9.01 -11.33
CA HIS A 149 -5.17 8.74 -11.02
C HIS A 149 -5.28 7.88 -9.75
N LEU A 150 -6.01 8.38 -8.76
CA LEU A 150 -6.27 7.72 -7.48
C LEU A 150 -7.77 7.43 -7.42
N PRO A 151 -8.22 6.20 -7.74
CA PRO A 151 -9.62 5.86 -7.87
C PRO A 151 -10.45 6.28 -6.64
N ALA A 152 -11.59 6.92 -6.87
CA ALA A 152 -12.50 7.50 -5.89
C ALA A 152 -11.93 8.66 -5.03
N LEU A 153 -10.69 9.07 -5.21
CA LEU A 153 -10.05 10.14 -4.42
C LEU A 153 -9.63 11.35 -5.26
N VAL A 154 -8.86 11.12 -6.34
CA VAL A 154 -8.29 12.19 -7.17
C VAL A 154 -8.29 11.75 -8.63
N ASP A 155 -8.95 12.52 -9.48
CA ASP A 155 -8.85 12.33 -10.92
C ASP A 155 -7.47 12.74 -11.42
N GLY A 156 -6.91 11.91 -12.30
CA GLY A 156 -5.58 12.08 -12.86
C GLY A 156 -5.41 11.31 -14.17
N ASP A 157 -4.18 11.07 -14.56
CA ASP A 157 -3.87 10.32 -15.76
C ASP A 157 -4.34 8.86 -15.65
N ALA A 158 -5.38 8.50 -16.40
CA ALA A 158 -5.97 7.15 -16.41
C ALA A 158 -4.99 6.05 -16.88
N GLN A 159 -3.85 6.42 -17.48
CA GLN A 159 -2.78 5.49 -17.83
C GLN A 159 -1.81 5.23 -16.64
N ARG A 160 -1.90 6.01 -15.57
CA ARG A 160 -1.05 5.91 -14.38
C ARG A 160 -1.94 5.86 -13.15
N VAL A 161 -2.21 4.65 -12.69
CA VAL A 161 -3.20 4.42 -11.61
C VAL A 161 -2.49 3.92 -10.35
N ALA A 162 -2.79 4.53 -9.21
CA ALA A 162 -2.32 4.08 -7.91
C ALA A 162 -3.48 3.70 -6.99
N ILE A 163 -3.29 2.63 -6.25
CA ILE A 163 -4.19 2.15 -5.20
C ILE A 163 -3.42 1.98 -3.89
N GLU A 164 -4.11 2.11 -2.77
CA GLU A 164 -3.52 1.85 -1.47
C GLU A 164 -3.39 0.34 -1.27
N GLY A 165 -2.14 -0.13 -1.13
CA GLY A 165 -1.81 -1.50 -0.79
C GLY A 165 -1.58 -1.66 0.71
N TYR A 166 -1.72 -2.88 1.22
CA TYR A 166 -1.33 -3.25 2.56
C TYR A 166 -0.78 -4.68 2.56
N PRO A 167 0.55 -4.86 2.41
CA PRO A 167 1.17 -6.18 2.35
C PRO A 167 0.90 -7.02 3.60
N GLY A 168 0.77 -6.38 4.76
CA GLY A 168 0.42 -7.05 6.02
C GLY A 168 -0.91 -7.80 5.98
N LEU A 169 -1.90 -7.35 5.20
CA LEU A 169 -3.16 -8.06 5.00
C LEU A 169 -2.93 -9.41 4.31
N LEU A 170 -2.23 -9.41 3.18
CA LEU A 170 -1.96 -10.65 2.43
C LEU A 170 -1.02 -11.57 3.20
N ALA A 171 0.02 -11.03 3.86
CA ALA A 171 0.90 -11.82 4.71
C ALA A 171 0.12 -12.52 5.84
N HIS A 172 -0.81 -11.81 6.50
CA HIS A 172 -1.67 -12.41 7.54
C HIS A 172 -2.52 -13.56 6.99
N GLN A 173 -3.07 -13.41 5.80
CA GLN A 173 -3.87 -14.47 5.14
C GLN A 173 -3.05 -15.72 4.82
N LEU A 174 -1.72 -15.57 4.60
CA LEU A 174 -0.83 -16.68 4.25
C LEU A 174 -0.21 -17.36 5.48
N ILE A 175 0.22 -16.59 6.47
CA ILE A 175 0.99 -17.09 7.62
C ILE A 175 0.39 -16.71 8.97
N ALA A 176 -0.85 -16.21 9.01
CA ALA A 176 -1.53 -15.74 10.20
C ALA A 176 -0.72 -14.65 10.94
N ARG A 177 -0.53 -14.78 12.26
CA ARG A 177 0.15 -13.77 13.09
C ARG A 177 1.66 -13.97 13.20
N ARG A 178 2.27 -14.84 12.38
CA ARG A 178 3.72 -15.04 12.41
C ARG A 178 4.45 -13.81 11.86
N SER A 179 5.50 -13.38 12.55
CA SER A 179 6.36 -12.30 12.08
C SER A 179 7.35 -12.83 11.03
N TYR A 180 7.61 -12.05 9.97
CA TYR A 180 8.59 -12.39 8.91
C TYR A 180 9.64 -11.31 8.68
N LYS A 181 9.56 -10.18 9.41
CA LYS A 181 10.39 -8.98 9.21
C LYS A 181 11.34 -8.72 10.38
N ASN A 182 12.30 -7.82 10.13
CA ASN A 182 13.19 -7.14 11.07
C ASN A 182 14.35 -7.95 11.65
N ASP A 183 14.48 -9.25 11.39
CA ASP A 183 15.68 -10.02 11.74
C ASP A 183 15.80 -11.34 10.95
N ASN A 184 16.90 -12.06 11.19
CA ASN A 184 17.23 -13.35 10.57
C ASN A 184 17.02 -14.55 11.51
N SER A 185 16.15 -14.46 12.53
CA SER A 185 15.81 -15.64 13.32
C SER A 185 15.27 -16.77 12.43
N ALA A 186 15.49 -18.01 12.82
CA ALA A 186 15.02 -19.18 12.07
C ALA A 186 13.51 -19.13 11.82
N GLU A 187 12.74 -18.69 12.81
CA GLU A 187 11.29 -18.56 12.71
C GLU A 187 10.86 -17.56 11.61
N ARG A 188 11.51 -16.39 11.56
CA ARG A 188 11.20 -15.37 10.54
C ARG A 188 11.68 -15.77 9.17
N LEU A 189 12.83 -16.41 9.07
CA LEU A 189 13.31 -17.01 7.83
C LEU A 189 12.32 -18.04 7.29
N MET A 190 11.80 -18.94 8.15
CA MET A 190 10.79 -19.91 7.77
C MET A 190 9.49 -19.23 7.36
N ALA A 191 9.05 -18.18 8.07
CA ALA A 191 7.85 -17.42 7.70
C ALA A 191 8.00 -16.80 6.30
N ARG A 192 9.17 -16.24 5.94
CA ARG A 192 9.43 -15.73 4.59
C ARG A 192 9.40 -16.83 3.54
N LYS A 193 9.98 -18.01 3.83
CA LYS A 193 9.92 -19.18 2.93
C LYS A 193 8.47 -19.62 2.70
N ASP A 194 7.68 -19.72 3.77
CA ASP A 194 6.28 -20.14 3.68
C ASP A 194 5.43 -19.16 2.86
N ILE A 195 5.67 -17.84 2.99
CA ILE A 195 5.01 -16.83 2.15
C ILE A 195 5.39 -17.05 0.69
N VAL A 196 6.69 -17.12 0.37
CA VAL A 196 7.17 -17.28 -1.01
C VAL A 196 6.61 -18.55 -1.63
N GLU A 197 6.65 -19.67 -0.91
CA GLU A 197 6.11 -20.94 -1.36
C GLU A 197 4.58 -20.88 -1.60
N ALA A 198 3.83 -20.28 -0.69
CA ALA A 198 2.39 -20.10 -0.86
C ALA A 198 2.05 -19.26 -2.10
N LEU A 199 2.81 -18.19 -2.36
CA LEU A 199 2.65 -17.38 -3.56
C LEU A 199 2.97 -18.15 -4.83
N GLU A 200 4.08 -18.92 -4.87
CA GLU A 200 4.48 -19.73 -6.03
C GLU A 200 3.53 -20.88 -6.32
N GLN A 201 2.91 -21.45 -5.30
CA GLN A 201 1.92 -22.51 -5.43
C GLN A 201 0.50 -22.02 -5.70
N GLY A 202 0.28 -20.69 -5.69
CA GLY A 202 -1.05 -20.10 -5.84
C GLY A 202 -1.98 -20.34 -4.65
N ARG A 203 -1.44 -20.72 -3.49
CA ARG A 203 -2.19 -20.88 -2.24
C ARG A 203 -2.48 -19.52 -1.60
N THR A 204 -3.16 -18.66 -2.35
CA THR A 204 -3.54 -17.32 -1.92
C THR A 204 -5.02 -17.08 -2.13
N PRO A 205 -5.67 -16.24 -1.32
CA PRO A 205 -7.07 -15.87 -1.54
C PRO A 205 -7.27 -15.02 -2.80
N LEU A 206 -6.20 -14.62 -3.47
CA LEU A 206 -6.26 -13.76 -4.66
C LEU A 206 -6.51 -14.55 -5.96
N GLY A 207 -6.46 -15.89 -5.92
CA GLY A 207 -6.57 -16.73 -7.13
C GLY A 207 -5.40 -16.52 -8.12
N LEU A 208 -4.30 -15.95 -7.67
CA LEU A 208 -3.10 -15.69 -8.46
C LEU A 208 -1.93 -16.55 -7.98
N ARG A 209 -1.08 -16.96 -8.94
CA ARG A 209 0.19 -17.62 -8.69
C ARG A 209 1.35 -16.72 -9.09
N LEU A 210 2.30 -16.57 -8.20
CA LEU A 210 3.56 -15.83 -8.48
C LEU A 210 4.54 -16.76 -9.21
N LYS A 211 5.19 -16.25 -10.25
CA LYS A 211 6.29 -16.95 -10.93
C LYS A 211 7.59 -16.18 -10.67
N LEU A 212 8.53 -16.89 -10.05
CA LEU A 212 9.87 -16.39 -9.71
C LEU A 212 10.94 -17.22 -10.42
N SER A 213 12.13 -16.65 -10.60
CA SER A 213 13.35 -17.43 -10.78
C SER A 213 13.86 -17.90 -9.41
N PRO A 214 14.69 -18.99 -9.36
CA PRO A 214 15.29 -19.42 -8.09
C PRO A 214 16.10 -18.32 -7.39
N ALA A 215 16.77 -17.45 -8.14
CA ALA A 215 17.52 -16.32 -7.60
C ALA A 215 16.59 -15.28 -6.95
N GLN A 216 15.46 -14.95 -7.59
CA GLN A 216 14.46 -14.05 -7.02
C GLN A 216 13.84 -14.62 -5.74
N ALA A 217 13.47 -15.90 -5.74
CA ALA A 217 12.94 -16.56 -4.55
C ALA A 217 13.96 -16.52 -3.40
N GLY A 218 15.23 -16.85 -3.68
CA GLY A 218 16.32 -16.75 -2.70
C GLY A 218 16.53 -15.33 -2.17
N GLU A 219 16.45 -14.32 -3.05
CA GLU A 219 16.58 -12.91 -2.68
C GLU A 219 15.47 -12.44 -1.73
N LEU A 220 14.19 -12.83 -2.00
CA LEU A 220 13.05 -12.50 -1.14
C LEU A 220 13.17 -13.14 0.24
N VAL A 221 13.61 -14.40 0.29
CA VAL A 221 13.79 -15.14 1.55
C VAL A 221 14.96 -14.60 2.37
N ALA A 222 16.05 -14.20 1.72
CA ALA A 222 17.24 -13.68 2.37
C ALA A 222 17.08 -12.26 2.92
N ASP A 223 16.10 -11.50 2.43
CA ASP A 223 15.85 -10.13 2.89
C ASP A 223 15.24 -10.13 4.30
N ALA A 224 16.10 -9.93 5.30
CA ALA A 224 15.71 -9.91 6.71
C ALA A 224 14.75 -8.77 7.07
N GLN A 225 14.81 -7.64 6.37
CA GLN A 225 13.90 -6.51 6.59
C GLN A 225 12.49 -6.83 6.07
N GLY A 226 12.39 -7.66 5.04
CA GLY A 226 11.14 -8.04 4.42
C GLY A 226 10.58 -7.00 3.44
N ASP A 227 11.33 -5.94 3.18
CA ASP A 227 10.88 -4.83 2.32
C ASP A 227 10.67 -5.29 0.87
N LYS A 228 11.53 -6.22 0.38
CA LYS A 228 11.37 -6.82 -0.96
C LYS A 228 10.14 -7.69 -1.04
N LEU A 229 9.87 -8.46 0.02
CA LEU A 229 8.70 -9.32 0.08
C LEU A 229 7.41 -8.47 0.14
N ASP A 230 7.41 -7.38 0.92
CA ASP A 230 6.28 -6.44 0.97
C ASP A 230 6.01 -5.79 -0.39
N ALA A 231 7.04 -5.41 -1.11
CA ALA A 231 6.88 -4.89 -2.47
C ALA A 231 6.22 -5.92 -3.40
N VAL A 232 6.57 -7.21 -3.27
CA VAL A 232 5.96 -8.30 -4.03
C VAL A 232 4.51 -8.55 -3.59
N LEU A 233 4.21 -8.48 -2.29
CA LEU A 233 2.83 -8.59 -1.80
C LEU A 233 1.94 -7.46 -2.33
N CYS A 234 2.46 -6.23 -2.38
CA CYS A 234 1.78 -5.11 -3.05
C CYS A 234 1.57 -5.37 -4.55
N LEU A 235 2.57 -5.94 -5.25
CA LEU A 235 2.44 -6.30 -6.66
C LEU A 235 1.33 -7.35 -6.87
N MET A 236 1.21 -8.34 -5.98
CA MET A 236 0.11 -9.32 -5.98
C MET A 236 -1.25 -8.65 -5.78
N GLN A 237 -1.35 -7.70 -4.84
CA GLN A 237 -2.58 -6.95 -4.61
C GLN A 237 -2.97 -6.11 -5.83
N ALA A 238 -2.02 -5.43 -6.49
CA ALA A 238 -2.28 -4.67 -7.71
C ALA A 238 -2.80 -5.56 -8.84
N ALA A 239 -2.13 -6.70 -9.09
CA ALA A 239 -2.51 -7.64 -10.13
C ALA A 239 -3.91 -8.23 -9.88
N TRP A 240 -4.23 -8.56 -8.63
CA TRP A 240 -5.57 -9.02 -8.26
C TRP A 240 -6.62 -7.92 -8.39
N ALA A 241 -6.35 -6.72 -7.88
CA ALA A 241 -7.28 -5.59 -7.94
C ALA A 241 -7.71 -5.28 -9.38
N GLN A 242 -6.80 -5.42 -10.33
CA GLN A 242 -7.08 -5.19 -11.74
C GLN A 242 -8.18 -6.12 -12.30
N THR A 243 -8.36 -7.29 -11.72
CA THR A 243 -9.40 -8.25 -12.11
C THR A 243 -10.73 -8.02 -11.40
N GLN A 244 -10.75 -7.12 -10.41
CA GLN A 244 -11.93 -6.86 -9.58
C GLN A 244 -12.70 -5.61 -10.04
N PRO A 245 -14.03 -5.57 -9.84
CA PRO A 245 -14.79 -4.35 -10.02
C PRO A 245 -14.23 -3.21 -9.16
N ARG A 246 -14.13 -2.02 -9.73
CA ARG A 246 -13.64 -0.81 -9.04
C ARG A 246 -12.28 -1.00 -8.35
N LEU A 247 -11.40 -1.86 -8.88
CA LEU A 247 -10.10 -2.19 -8.29
C LEU A 247 -10.21 -2.68 -6.83
N ALA A 248 -11.21 -3.53 -6.56
CA ALA A 248 -11.49 -4.09 -5.22
C ALA A 248 -11.80 -3.04 -4.14
N GLN A 249 -12.35 -1.89 -4.53
CA GLN A 249 -12.87 -0.90 -3.60
C GLN A 249 -14.38 -1.08 -3.41
N PRO A 250 -14.95 -0.70 -2.25
CA PRO A 250 -16.41 -0.72 -2.03
C PRO A 250 -17.14 0.26 -2.95
N ALA A 251 -18.47 0.17 -3.00
CA ALA A 251 -19.29 1.04 -3.84
C ALA A 251 -19.15 2.51 -3.47
N THR A 252 -18.95 2.79 -2.19
CA THR A 252 -18.74 4.13 -1.65
C THR A 252 -17.42 4.14 -0.88
N VAL A 253 -16.52 5.04 -1.28
CA VAL A 253 -15.25 5.32 -0.59
C VAL A 253 -15.35 6.71 -0.01
N ASP A 254 -14.93 6.88 1.23
CA ASP A 254 -14.85 8.19 1.86
C ASP A 254 -13.82 9.06 1.15
N ALA A 255 -14.20 10.26 0.73
CA ALA A 255 -13.38 11.16 -0.10
C ALA A 255 -12.11 11.70 0.59
N VAL A 256 -11.95 11.51 1.91
CA VAL A 256 -10.77 11.93 2.66
C VAL A 256 -10.02 10.78 3.32
N GLU A 257 -10.70 9.65 3.59
CA GLU A 257 -10.07 8.49 4.22
C GLU A 257 -9.40 7.55 3.22
N GLY A 258 -9.97 7.44 2.01
CA GLY A 258 -9.55 6.43 1.04
C GLY A 258 -9.91 5.02 1.47
N TRP A 259 -9.31 4.04 0.79
CA TRP A 259 -9.60 2.63 1.06
C TRP A 259 -8.41 1.72 0.74
N ILE A 260 -8.03 0.88 1.69
CA ILE A 260 -7.04 -0.19 1.46
C ILE A 260 -7.65 -1.24 0.53
N THR A 261 -6.96 -1.49 -0.58
CA THR A 261 -7.41 -2.46 -1.60
C THR A 261 -7.56 -3.86 -1.01
N GLY A 262 -8.76 -4.42 -1.11
CA GLY A 262 -9.07 -5.73 -0.56
C GLY A 262 -9.42 -5.74 0.94
N ALA A 263 -9.48 -4.58 1.61
CA ALA A 263 -10.07 -4.51 2.93
C ALA A 263 -11.60 -4.72 2.84
N GLY A 264 -12.17 -5.41 3.83
CA GLY A 264 -13.59 -5.74 3.88
C GLY A 264 -13.85 -7.25 3.98
N SER A 265 -15.11 -7.64 4.11
CA SER A 265 -15.50 -9.04 4.12
C SER A 265 -15.54 -9.63 2.70
N ALA A 266 -15.37 -10.95 2.59
CA ALA A 266 -15.56 -11.66 1.30
C ALA A 266 -16.97 -11.47 0.70
N ALA A 267 -17.96 -11.09 1.50
CA ALA A 267 -19.31 -10.76 1.05
C ALA A 267 -19.38 -9.41 0.33
N ASP A 268 -18.51 -8.44 0.71
CA ASP A 268 -18.41 -7.14 0.06
C ASP A 268 -17.60 -7.22 -1.24
N LEU A 269 -16.70 -8.19 -1.33
CA LEU A 269 -15.91 -8.53 -2.50
C LEU A 269 -16.59 -9.69 -3.22
N ARG A 270 -17.58 -9.40 -4.08
CA ARG A 270 -18.17 -10.44 -4.94
C ARG A 270 -17.07 -11.00 -5.82
N TRP A 271 -16.67 -12.24 -5.57
CA TRP A 271 -15.78 -12.99 -6.43
C TRP A 271 -16.44 -13.14 -7.80
N VAL A 272 -16.01 -12.34 -8.76
CA VAL A 272 -16.40 -12.54 -10.17
C VAL A 272 -15.40 -13.56 -10.73
N ASP A 273 -15.90 -14.70 -11.20
CA ASP A 273 -15.08 -15.69 -11.89
C ASP A 273 -14.24 -15.01 -12.97
N ALA A 274 -12.93 -15.15 -12.88
CA ALA A 274 -11.95 -14.53 -13.76
C ALA A 274 -12.09 -14.93 -15.25
N CYS A 275 -12.98 -15.88 -15.57
CA CYS A 275 -13.24 -16.37 -16.92
C CYS A 275 -14.15 -15.49 -17.79
N SER A 276 -14.80 -14.45 -17.24
CA SER A 276 -15.82 -13.69 -18.00
C SER A 276 -15.39 -12.29 -18.47
N MET A 277 -14.16 -11.86 -18.21
CA MET A 277 -13.70 -10.55 -18.68
C MET A 277 -12.75 -10.65 -19.88
N PRO A 278 -12.91 -9.76 -20.90
CA PRO A 278 -11.97 -9.71 -22.01
C PRO A 278 -10.57 -9.32 -21.49
N PRO A 279 -9.49 -9.87 -22.06
CA PRO A 279 -8.13 -9.61 -21.61
C PRO A 279 -7.78 -8.11 -21.80
N ARG A 280 -7.82 -7.35 -20.74
CA ARG A 280 -7.19 -6.03 -20.75
C ARG A 280 -5.69 -6.24 -20.74
N ARG A 281 -5.00 -5.65 -21.75
CA ARG A 281 -3.54 -5.73 -21.83
C ARG A 281 -2.92 -5.25 -20.55
N LEU A 282 -2.15 -6.13 -19.92
CA LEU A 282 -1.49 -5.88 -18.67
C LEU A 282 -0.27 -4.97 -18.85
N ILE A 283 -0.14 -4.13 -17.89
CA ILE A 283 0.81 -3.08 -17.66
C ILE A 283 2.23 -3.67 -17.54
N ARG A 284 3.13 -3.20 -18.38
CA ARG A 284 4.58 -3.24 -18.13
C ARG A 284 4.91 -2.01 -17.30
N ILE A 285 5.14 -2.18 -16.01
CA ILE A 285 5.87 -1.18 -15.26
C ILE A 285 7.34 -1.47 -15.37
#